data_26fcda915d104ea4641d1919b6e8ddd2
#
_entry.id   26fcda915d104ea4641d1919b6e8ddd2
#
_cell.length_a   1.000
_cell.length_b   1.000
_cell.length_c   1.000
_cell.angle_alpha   90.00
_cell.angle_beta   90.00
_cell.angle_gamma   90.00
#
_symmetry.space_group_name_H-M   'P 1'
#
loop_
_entity.id
_entity.type
_entity.pdbx_description
1 polymer ?
#
loop_
_entity_poly.entity_id
_entity_poly.type
_entity_poly.pdbx_seq_one_letter_code
_entity_poly.pdbx_strand_id
1 'polypeptide(L)'
;GCQVELAFQFPFNVLDRRFEKVSLPQGKRYARSIFLQGLLASRNCLRLDAPVELHNLHKEYHNRLTKHHLEPLGFAVSFVASYDTVDYFLIGVDSEKQLEDILNLDSYNQKDMVIIDKLSLNNHEYWLDPRNWSSK
;
A
#
# COMPACT_ATOMS: atom_id res chain seq x y z
N GLY A 1 -29.95 -13.79 20.48
CA GLY A 1 -29.48 -12.50 20.04
C GLY A 1 -28.76 -12.61 18.71
N CYS A 2 -28.92 -11.62 17.83
CA CYS A 2 -28.19 -11.55 16.58
C CYS A 2 -26.74 -11.18 16.89
N GLN A 3 -25.78 -12.06 16.61
CA GLN A 3 -24.37 -11.69 16.67
C GLN A 3 -24.05 -10.90 15.39
N VAL A 4 -23.75 -9.62 15.54
CA VAL A 4 -23.26 -8.79 14.43
C VAL A 4 -21.76 -8.97 14.33
N GLU A 5 -21.31 -9.59 13.24
CA GLU A 5 -19.89 -9.64 12.93
C GLU A 5 -19.47 -8.31 12.29
N LEU A 6 -18.55 -7.59 12.94
CA LEU A 6 -18.04 -6.33 12.41
C LEU A 6 -16.95 -6.57 11.38
N ALA A 7 -16.93 -5.73 10.35
CA ALA A 7 -15.86 -5.68 9.38
C ALA A 7 -15.40 -4.23 9.23
N PHE A 8 -14.10 -4.01 9.29
CA PHE A 8 -13.45 -2.70 9.13
C PHE A 8 -12.67 -2.68 7.83
N GLN A 9 -12.88 -1.66 7.04
CA GLN A 9 -12.11 -1.43 5.82
C GLN A 9 -11.39 -0.09 5.90
N PHE A 10 -10.07 -0.09 5.70
CA PHE A 10 -9.24 1.11 5.82
C PHE A 10 -8.13 1.11 4.78
N PRO A 11 -7.67 2.30 4.34
CA PRO A 11 -6.50 2.41 3.49
C PRO A 11 -5.25 2.05 4.30
N PHE A 12 -4.40 1.19 3.72
CA PHE A 12 -3.14 0.82 4.34
C PHE A 12 -2.12 0.41 3.29
N ASN A 13 -0.98 1.05 3.29
CA ASN A 13 0.12 0.77 2.37
C ASN A 13 1.43 1.38 2.88
N VAL A 14 2.50 1.24 2.14
CA VAL A 14 3.85 1.72 2.50
C VAL A 14 3.87 3.20 2.89
N LEU A 15 3.08 4.04 2.22
CA LEU A 15 3.03 5.49 2.47
C LEU A 15 1.91 5.89 3.43
N ASP A 16 0.81 5.14 3.44
CA ASP A 16 -0.33 5.41 4.33
C ASP A 16 -0.35 4.44 5.50
N ARG A 17 0.20 4.87 6.61
CA ARG A 17 0.32 4.07 7.84
C ARG A 17 -0.56 4.60 8.98
N ARG A 18 -1.57 5.42 8.67
CA ARG A 18 -2.44 6.03 9.68
C ARG A 18 -3.09 5.01 10.61
N PHE A 19 -3.39 3.82 10.09
CA PHE A 19 -4.02 2.73 10.85
C PHE A 19 -3.03 1.73 11.47
N GLU A 20 -1.73 1.92 11.32
CA GLU A 20 -0.71 1.00 11.85
C GLU A 20 -0.83 0.79 13.37
N LYS A 21 -1.18 1.85 14.09
CA LYS A 21 -1.26 1.84 15.56
C LYS A 21 -2.67 2.04 16.10
N VAL A 22 -3.68 1.99 15.22
CA VAL A 22 -5.08 2.17 15.65
C VAL A 22 -5.61 0.86 16.23
N SER A 23 -6.06 0.91 17.48
CA SER A 23 -6.78 -0.20 18.08
C SER A 23 -8.23 -0.20 17.57
N LEU A 24 -8.56 -1.16 16.74
CA LEU A 24 -9.93 -1.38 16.28
C LEU A 24 -10.65 -2.38 17.20
N PRO A 25 -11.99 -2.25 17.35
CA PRO A 25 -12.80 -3.27 18.03
C PRO A 25 -12.63 -4.65 17.39
N GLN A 26 -13.12 -5.69 18.08
CA GLN A 26 -13.13 -7.05 17.52
C GLN A 26 -13.93 -7.10 16.22
N GLY A 27 -13.34 -7.68 15.18
CA GLY A 27 -13.93 -7.78 13.85
C GLY A 27 -12.88 -8.09 12.78
N LYS A 28 -13.34 -8.36 11.58
CA LYS A 28 -12.44 -8.59 10.42
C LYS A 28 -11.89 -7.26 9.89
N ARG A 29 -10.61 -7.25 9.54
CA ARG A 29 -9.87 -6.07 9.11
C ARG A 29 -9.36 -6.22 7.70
N TYR A 30 -9.85 -5.34 6.82
CA TYR A 30 -9.58 -5.35 5.40
C TYR A 30 -8.76 -4.11 5.01
N ALA A 31 -7.51 -4.31 4.59
CA ALA A 31 -6.72 -3.25 4.00
C ALA A 31 -7.11 -3.02 2.54
N ARG A 32 -7.26 -1.77 2.14
CA ARG A 32 -7.50 -1.35 0.76
C ARG A 32 -6.43 -0.37 0.29
N SER A 33 -6.43 -0.06 -1.01
CA SER A 33 -5.50 0.91 -1.62
C SER A 33 -4.03 0.54 -1.40
N ILE A 34 -3.72 -0.75 -1.37
CA ILE A 34 -2.38 -1.25 -1.06
C ILE A 34 -1.33 -0.83 -2.11
N PHE A 35 -1.75 -0.56 -3.34
CA PHE A 35 -0.88 -0.06 -4.41
C PHE A 35 -0.94 1.45 -4.62
N LEU A 36 -1.79 2.16 -3.88
CA LEU A 36 -1.99 3.61 -4.01
C LEU A 36 -2.13 4.04 -5.49
N GLN A 37 -3.15 3.50 -6.18
CA GLN A 37 -3.41 3.70 -7.61
C GLN A 37 -2.22 3.31 -8.51
N GLY A 38 -1.52 2.24 -8.16
CA GLY A 38 -0.40 1.72 -8.92
C GLY A 38 0.96 2.37 -8.62
N LEU A 39 1.01 3.47 -7.87
CA LEU A 39 2.27 4.15 -7.52
C LEU A 39 3.27 3.22 -6.83
N LEU A 40 2.79 2.35 -5.96
CA LEU A 40 3.63 1.42 -5.20
C LEU A 40 3.92 0.12 -5.95
N ALA A 41 3.18 -0.15 -7.02
CA ALA A 41 3.35 -1.36 -7.84
C ALA A 41 4.25 -1.15 -9.07
N SER A 42 4.41 0.09 -9.55
CA SER A 42 5.15 0.39 -10.76
C SER A 42 5.90 1.72 -10.68
N ARG A 43 7.12 1.71 -11.20
CA ARG A 43 7.98 2.92 -11.30
C ARG A 43 7.43 3.97 -12.26
N ASN A 44 6.58 3.56 -13.18
CA ASN A 44 6.09 4.40 -14.28
C ASN A 44 4.69 4.97 -14.06
N CYS A 45 4.10 4.76 -12.87
CA CYS A 45 2.70 5.13 -12.59
C CYS A 45 2.53 6.51 -11.95
N LEU A 46 3.53 7.37 -11.98
CA LEU A 46 3.40 8.69 -11.36
C LEU A 46 2.67 9.67 -12.29
N ARG A 47 1.64 10.29 -11.76
CA ARG A 47 0.89 11.34 -12.47
C ARG A 47 1.64 12.66 -12.41
N LEU A 48 1.64 13.40 -13.52
CA LEU A 48 2.34 14.69 -13.63
C LEU A 48 1.74 15.78 -12.74
N ASP A 49 0.46 15.65 -12.39
CA ASP A 49 -0.27 16.57 -11.51
C ASP A 49 -0.12 16.24 -10.00
N ALA A 50 0.60 15.18 -9.66
CA ALA A 50 0.87 14.84 -8.27
C ALA A 50 1.82 15.86 -7.62
N PRO A 51 1.68 16.13 -6.30
CA PRO A 51 2.56 17.08 -5.61
C PRO A 51 4.02 16.60 -5.58
N VAL A 52 4.93 17.56 -5.48
CA VAL A 52 6.37 17.28 -5.49
C VAL A 52 6.79 16.34 -4.35
N GLU A 53 6.14 16.42 -3.20
CA GLU A 53 6.39 15.54 -2.06
C GLU A 53 6.08 14.09 -2.39
N LEU A 54 4.97 13.84 -3.09
CA LEU A 54 4.61 12.49 -3.53
C LEU A 54 5.57 11.99 -4.61
N HIS A 55 6.01 12.85 -5.53
CA HIS A 55 7.05 12.52 -6.51
C HIS A 55 8.35 12.10 -5.83
N ASN A 56 8.79 12.83 -4.82
CA ASN A 56 10.02 12.53 -4.10
C ASN A 56 9.92 11.20 -3.34
N LEU A 57 8.80 10.96 -2.67
CA LEU A 57 8.56 9.70 -1.95
C LEU A 57 8.45 8.50 -2.90
N HIS A 58 7.77 8.65 -4.01
CA HIS A 58 7.68 7.62 -5.05
C HIS A 58 9.08 7.26 -5.58
N LYS A 59 9.86 8.28 -5.94
CA LYS A 59 11.24 8.08 -6.41
C LYS A 59 12.11 7.42 -5.34
N GLU A 60 12.04 7.87 -4.10
CA GLU A 60 12.80 7.30 -3.00
C GLU A 60 12.42 5.84 -2.75
N TYR A 61 11.12 5.53 -2.70
CA TYR A 61 10.61 4.17 -2.56
C TYR A 61 11.20 3.24 -3.61
N HIS A 62 11.04 3.58 -4.89
CA HIS A 62 11.52 2.73 -5.98
C HIS A 62 13.05 2.63 -6.05
N ASN A 63 13.78 3.68 -5.68
CA ASN A 63 15.24 3.64 -5.60
C ASN A 63 15.71 2.70 -4.50
N ARG A 64 15.06 2.71 -3.33
CA ARG A 64 15.37 1.77 -2.24
C ARG A 64 15.13 0.33 -2.67
N LEU A 65 13.99 0.04 -3.29
CA LEU A 65 13.69 -1.30 -3.80
C LEU A 65 14.73 -1.75 -4.83
N THR A 66 15.08 -0.89 -5.79
CA THR A 66 16.10 -1.20 -6.81
C THR A 66 17.45 -1.54 -6.20
N LYS A 67 17.88 -0.76 -5.20
CA LYS A 67 19.16 -1.00 -4.50
C LYS A 67 19.20 -2.36 -3.80
N HIS A 68 18.06 -2.87 -3.38
CA HIS A 68 17.95 -4.16 -2.70
C HIS A 68 17.42 -5.30 -3.59
N HIS A 69 17.31 -5.06 -4.91
CA HIS A 69 16.81 -6.04 -5.89
C HIS A 69 15.42 -6.57 -5.59
N LEU A 70 14.52 -5.71 -5.08
CA LEU A 70 13.15 -6.05 -4.72
C LEU A 70 12.17 -5.52 -5.78
N GLU A 71 11.18 -6.34 -6.11
CA GLU A 71 10.14 -5.98 -7.07
C GLU A 71 8.99 -5.23 -6.39
N PRO A 72 8.58 -4.06 -6.93
CA PRO A 72 7.62 -3.16 -6.27
C PRO A 72 6.28 -3.82 -5.96
N LEU A 73 5.71 -4.57 -6.91
CA LEU A 73 4.40 -5.22 -6.74
C LEU A 73 4.42 -6.22 -5.58
N GLY A 74 5.39 -7.13 -5.58
CA GLY A 74 5.56 -8.13 -4.52
C GLY A 74 5.88 -7.51 -3.18
N PHE A 75 6.69 -6.45 -3.18
CA PHE A 75 7.02 -5.74 -1.95
C PHE A 75 5.81 -5.05 -1.32
N ALA A 76 4.97 -4.36 -2.12
CA ALA A 76 3.78 -3.70 -1.61
C ALA A 76 2.77 -4.68 -0.99
N VAL A 77 2.58 -5.86 -1.61
CA VAL A 77 1.74 -6.94 -1.06
C VAL A 77 2.33 -7.49 0.23
N SER A 78 3.62 -7.85 0.23
CA SER A 78 4.31 -8.40 1.41
C SER A 78 4.33 -7.43 2.58
N PHE A 79 4.46 -6.12 2.31
CA PHE A 79 4.39 -5.10 3.33
C PHE A 79 3.05 -5.17 4.08
N VAL A 80 1.93 -5.13 3.37
CA VAL A 80 0.59 -5.19 4.00
C VAL A 80 0.36 -6.52 4.71
N ALA A 81 0.77 -7.62 4.09
CA ALA A 81 0.62 -8.97 4.65
C ALA A 81 1.49 -9.20 5.90
N SER A 82 2.52 -8.38 6.14
CA SER A 82 3.39 -8.52 7.33
C SER A 82 2.78 -7.98 8.62
N TYR A 83 1.62 -7.32 8.55
CA TYR A 83 0.97 -6.73 9.71
C TYR A 83 -0.14 -7.61 10.27
N ASP A 84 -0.03 -8.00 11.52
CA ASP A 84 -1.04 -8.78 12.26
C ASP A 84 -2.38 -8.04 12.42
N THR A 85 -2.38 -6.73 12.18
CA THR A 85 -3.59 -5.90 12.21
C THR A 85 -4.41 -5.97 10.92
N VAL A 86 -3.96 -6.72 9.92
CA VAL A 86 -4.63 -6.92 8.63
C VAL A 86 -4.97 -8.40 8.48
N ASP A 87 -6.27 -8.71 8.43
CA ASP A 87 -6.72 -10.08 8.18
C ASP A 87 -6.81 -10.38 6.68
N TYR A 88 -7.20 -9.39 5.89
CA TYR A 88 -7.38 -9.48 4.44
C TYR A 88 -6.97 -8.16 3.77
N PHE A 89 -6.59 -8.23 2.52
CA PHE A 89 -6.43 -7.03 1.70
C PHE A 89 -7.19 -7.15 0.37
N LEU A 90 -7.65 -5.99 -0.12
CA LEU A 90 -8.47 -5.89 -1.32
C LEU A 90 -7.60 -5.36 -2.46
N ILE A 91 -7.65 -6.06 -3.59
CA ILE A 91 -6.92 -5.71 -4.80
C ILE A 91 -7.92 -5.58 -5.95
N GLY A 92 -7.87 -4.45 -6.65
CA GLY A 92 -8.51 -4.31 -7.95
C GLY A 92 -7.55 -4.78 -9.06
N VAL A 93 -8.05 -5.55 -10.00
CA VAL A 93 -7.31 -5.99 -11.19
C VAL A 93 -8.10 -5.67 -12.45
N ASP A 94 -7.40 -5.24 -13.50
CA ASP A 94 -8.01 -4.87 -14.79
C ASP A 94 -7.86 -5.97 -15.83
N SER A 95 -7.08 -7.01 -15.57
CA SER A 95 -6.85 -8.13 -16.47
C SER A 95 -6.54 -9.43 -15.73
N GLU A 96 -6.79 -10.55 -16.41
CA GLU A 96 -6.41 -11.89 -15.95
C GLU A 96 -4.91 -11.99 -15.69
N LYS A 97 -4.10 -11.41 -16.57
CA LYS A 97 -2.64 -11.39 -16.42
C LYS A 97 -2.21 -10.69 -15.12
N GLN A 98 -2.82 -9.55 -14.77
CA GLN A 98 -2.52 -8.87 -13.50
C GLN A 98 -2.87 -9.76 -12.30
N LEU A 99 -3.97 -10.48 -12.36
CA LEU A 99 -4.34 -11.43 -11.30
C LEU A 99 -3.31 -12.56 -11.18
N GLU A 100 -2.90 -13.16 -12.30
CA GLU A 100 -1.87 -14.19 -12.32
C GLU A 100 -0.54 -13.69 -11.75
N ASP A 101 -0.11 -12.50 -12.16
CA ASP A 101 1.12 -11.85 -11.67
C ASP A 101 1.07 -11.69 -10.14
N ILE A 102 -0.08 -11.27 -9.58
CA ILE A 102 -0.27 -11.13 -8.14
C ILE A 102 -0.27 -12.48 -7.40
N LEU A 103 -0.91 -13.50 -7.97
CA LEU A 103 -0.97 -14.82 -7.37
C LEU A 103 0.39 -15.56 -7.37
N ASN A 104 1.29 -15.19 -8.27
CA ASN A 104 2.62 -15.77 -8.41
C ASN A 104 3.74 -14.89 -7.84
N LEU A 105 3.42 -13.89 -6.99
CA LEU A 105 4.42 -13.01 -6.40
C LEU A 105 5.35 -13.73 -5.44
N ASP A 106 6.62 -13.35 -5.48
CA ASP A 106 7.56 -13.67 -4.43
C ASP A 106 7.18 -12.91 -3.15
N SER A 107 7.23 -13.59 -2.01
CA SER A 107 7.01 -12.96 -0.71
C SER A 107 8.33 -12.46 -0.14
N TYR A 108 8.31 -11.26 0.44
CA TYR A 108 9.44 -10.66 1.13
C TYR A 108 9.25 -10.77 2.64
N ASN A 109 10.34 -10.85 3.38
CA ASN A 109 10.31 -11.04 4.83
C ASN A 109 10.41 -9.71 5.59
N GLN A 110 10.26 -9.75 6.91
CA GLN A 110 10.32 -8.56 7.75
C GLN A 110 11.65 -7.80 7.68
N LYS A 111 12.77 -8.48 7.39
CA LYS A 111 14.07 -7.81 7.24
C LYS A 111 14.09 -6.91 5.99
N ASP A 112 13.37 -7.31 4.96
CA ASP A 112 13.24 -6.51 3.74
C ASP A 112 12.40 -5.24 4.00
N MET A 113 11.44 -5.29 4.95
CA MET A 113 10.57 -4.16 5.27
C MET A 113 11.32 -2.98 5.91
N VAL A 114 12.45 -3.21 6.56
CA VAL A 114 13.25 -2.15 7.21
C VAL A 114 13.77 -1.10 6.20
N ILE A 115 13.92 -1.48 4.93
CA ILE A 115 14.43 -0.56 3.90
C ILE A 115 13.54 0.67 3.66
N ILE A 116 12.26 0.57 4.05
CA ILE A 116 11.28 1.65 3.89
C ILE A 116 10.94 2.35 5.21
N ASP A 117 11.69 2.07 6.29
CA ASP A 117 11.53 2.78 7.54
C ASP A 117 11.62 4.29 7.32
N LYS A 118 10.72 5.03 7.98
CA LYS A 118 10.53 6.48 7.86
C LYS A 118 10.04 6.96 6.49
N LEU A 119 9.70 6.04 5.57
CA LEU A 119 9.05 6.40 4.32
C LEU A 119 7.54 6.44 4.55
N SER A 120 7.00 7.59 4.87
CA SER A 120 5.56 7.79 5.00
C SER A 120 5.19 9.25 4.72
N LEU A 121 3.98 9.48 4.24
CA LEU A 121 3.42 10.82 4.03
C LEU A 121 2.90 11.41 5.34
N ASN A 122 3.77 11.58 6.33
CA ASN A 122 3.42 12.27 7.56
C ASN A 122 3.11 13.75 7.24
N ASN A 123 1.96 14.23 7.69
CA ASN A 123 1.43 15.59 7.49
C ASN A 123 0.92 15.94 6.08
N HIS A 124 0.84 14.98 5.16
CA HIS A 124 0.30 15.17 3.80
C HIS A 124 -0.86 14.21 3.52
N GLU A 125 -1.73 13.99 4.50
CA GLU A 125 -2.85 13.05 4.41
C GLU A 125 -3.80 13.33 3.23
N TYR A 126 -3.89 14.60 2.80
CA TYR A 126 -4.64 14.99 1.62
C TYR A 126 -4.27 14.17 0.38
N TRP A 127 -2.98 13.92 0.19
CA TRP A 127 -2.46 13.21 -0.98
C TRP A 127 -2.52 11.69 -0.87
N LEU A 128 -2.85 11.16 0.30
CA LEU A 128 -3.11 9.73 0.48
C LEU A 128 -4.48 9.32 -0.07
N ASP A 129 -5.34 10.27 -0.36
CA ASP A 129 -6.62 10.03 -1.03
C ASP A 129 -6.49 10.32 -2.54
N PRO A 130 -6.50 9.28 -3.40
CA PRO A 130 -6.35 9.45 -4.85
C PRO A 130 -7.40 10.33 -5.51
N ARG A 131 -8.55 10.53 -4.85
CA ARG A 131 -9.60 11.44 -5.34
C ARG A 131 -9.13 12.90 -5.40
N ASN A 132 -8.14 13.24 -4.61
CA ASN A 132 -7.54 14.58 -4.58
C ASN A 132 -6.50 14.80 -5.70
N TRP A 133 -6.16 13.75 -6.47
CA TRP A 133 -5.20 13.84 -7.57
C TRP A 133 -5.82 14.27 -8.89
N SER A 134 -7.14 14.33 -8.97
CA SER A 134 -7.80 14.74 -10.18
C SER A 134 -7.44 16.19 -10.49
N SER A 135 -6.76 16.42 -11.60
CA SER A 135 -6.72 17.73 -12.23
C SER A 135 -8.14 18.16 -12.54
N LYS A 136 -8.49 19.31 -12.08
CA LYS A 136 -9.67 20.02 -12.56
C LYS A 136 -9.48 20.37 -14.04
#